data_65cfc1271919e75bd5b899b55183073e
#
_entry.id   65cfc1271919e75bd5b899b55183073e
#
_cell.length_a   1.000
_cell.length_b   1.000
_cell.length_c   1.000
_cell.angle_alpha   90.00
_cell.angle_beta   90.00
_cell.angle_gamma   90.00
#
_symmetry.space_group_name_H-M   'P 1'
#
loop_
_entity.id
_entity.type
_entity.pdbx_description
1 polymer ?
#
loop_
_entity_poly.entity_id
_entity_poly.type
_entity_poly.pdbx_seq_one_letter_code
_entity_poly.pdbx_strand_id
1 'polypeptide(L)'
;MIRAAIFDIDGTLAMMHKDTGTYAALPGAVETVKALSARMPVVAYTNGTFFPPAHYYPLLADAGLHLKPGHILTPAAVAARQLVAKGYKRLLVLGADGTRVPLRDAGIEVAIPGDEGPFDAVMIGWMKDFGAKDLEHAAQALWGGLPLYATSVAPHFAGAKGRLLGISGAIAAALQNATCVTPTVFGKPEVIGLLDIAAMLNIPPEDMVVIGDDPALEIAMARKAGAFAVGVTTGTASAEGFASAPEPLRAHVTLPDLAGLLSQGWW
;
A
#
# COMPACT_ATOMS: atom_id res chain seq x y z
N MET A 1 12.48 4.63 21.41
CA MET A 1 12.29 3.15 21.58
C MET A 1 11.19 2.72 20.62
N ILE A 2 11.41 1.66 19.84
CA ILE A 2 10.40 1.17 18.86
C ILE A 2 9.20 0.58 19.61
N ARG A 3 8.00 1.03 19.24
CA ARG A 3 6.71 0.68 19.87
C ARG A 3 5.73 0.02 18.90
N ALA A 4 5.98 0.07 17.59
CA ALA A 4 5.20 -0.61 16.56
C ALA A 4 6.08 -1.03 15.39
N ALA A 5 5.73 -2.13 14.74
CA ALA A 5 6.42 -2.63 13.54
C ALA A 5 5.44 -2.67 12.35
N ILE A 6 5.85 -2.03 11.26
CA ILE A 6 5.09 -1.93 10.01
C ILE A 6 5.84 -2.67 8.93
N PHE A 7 5.22 -3.68 8.35
CA PHE A 7 5.83 -4.52 7.32
C PHE A 7 5.13 -4.32 5.98
N ASP A 8 5.91 -4.31 4.91
CA ASP A 8 5.35 -4.66 3.60
C ASP A 8 5.03 -6.16 3.53
N ILE A 9 4.22 -6.59 2.55
CA ILE A 9 3.84 -8.00 2.37
C ILE A 9 4.71 -8.66 1.30
N ASP A 10 4.60 -8.22 0.05
CA ASP A 10 5.19 -8.90 -1.11
C ASP A 10 6.69 -8.61 -1.24
N GLY A 11 7.53 -9.61 -1.01
CA GLY A 11 8.98 -9.44 -0.98
C GLY A 11 9.56 -9.17 0.41
N THR A 12 8.70 -8.97 1.42
CA THR A 12 9.10 -8.73 2.82
C THR A 12 8.60 -9.81 3.76
N LEU A 13 7.27 -9.91 3.99
CA LEU A 13 6.68 -10.96 4.82
C LEU A 13 6.49 -12.27 4.06
N ALA A 14 6.02 -12.16 2.84
CA ALA A 14 5.65 -13.31 2.01
C ALA A 14 5.80 -13.00 0.52
N MET A 15 5.74 -14.05 -0.30
CA MET A 15 5.70 -13.94 -1.75
C MET A 15 4.46 -14.66 -2.29
N MET A 16 3.69 -13.97 -3.14
CA MET A 16 2.51 -14.55 -3.77
C MET A 16 2.88 -15.44 -4.96
N HIS A 17 2.38 -16.66 -4.96
CA HIS A 17 2.42 -17.55 -6.12
C HIS A 17 1.26 -17.22 -7.06
N LYS A 18 1.56 -16.61 -8.20
CA LYS A 18 0.56 -16.08 -9.15
C LYS A 18 -0.38 -17.13 -9.73
N ASP A 19 0.13 -18.34 -9.92
CA ASP A 19 -0.65 -19.43 -10.54
C ASP A 19 -1.69 -20.02 -9.57
N THR A 20 -1.42 -19.98 -8.27
CA THR A 20 -2.28 -20.55 -7.23
C THR A 20 -2.98 -19.47 -6.38
N GLY A 21 -2.49 -18.23 -6.39
CA GLY A 21 -2.96 -17.15 -5.52
C GLY A 21 -2.61 -17.35 -4.04
N THR A 22 -1.77 -18.34 -3.71
CA THR A 22 -1.32 -18.61 -2.34
C THR A 22 -0.09 -17.79 -1.99
N TYR A 23 0.15 -17.57 -0.70
CA TYR A 23 1.36 -16.94 -0.18
C TYR A 23 2.30 -17.97 0.44
N ALA A 24 3.61 -17.76 0.29
CA ALA A 24 4.64 -18.47 1.03
C ALA A 24 5.40 -17.45 1.89
N ALA A 25 5.52 -17.72 3.19
CA ALA A 25 6.29 -16.86 4.08
C ALA A 25 7.77 -16.83 3.69
N LEU A 26 8.38 -15.66 3.78
CA LEU A 26 9.80 -15.46 3.53
C LEU A 26 10.65 -15.81 4.78
N PRO A 27 11.97 -16.03 4.64
CA PRO A 27 12.83 -16.47 5.74
C PRO A 27 12.72 -15.54 6.96
N GLY A 28 12.44 -16.13 8.14
CA GLY A 28 12.33 -15.44 9.41
C GLY A 28 11.03 -14.66 9.63
N ALA A 29 10.11 -14.61 8.65
CA ALA A 29 8.90 -13.81 8.76
C ALA A 29 7.93 -14.31 9.84
N VAL A 30 7.68 -15.61 9.89
CA VAL A 30 6.75 -16.22 10.85
C VAL A 30 7.22 -16.00 12.28
N GLU A 31 8.48 -16.31 12.57
CA GLU A 31 9.09 -16.15 13.89
C GLU A 31 9.10 -14.68 14.32
N THR A 32 9.43 -13.78 13.39
CA THR A 32 9.50 -12.33 13.63
C THR A 32 8.12 -11.76 13.93
N VAL A 33 7.12 -12.04 13.10
CA VAL A 33 5.74 -11.57 13.33
C VAL A 33 5.22 -12.08 14.66
N LYS A 34 5.42 -13.38 14.97
CA LYS A 34 5.00 -14.00 16.23
C LYS A 34 5.67 -13.33 17.44
N ALA A 35 6.99 -13.16 17.39
CA ALA A 35 7.76 -12.57 18.50
C ALA A 35 7.41 -11.11 18.75
N LEU A 36 7.29 -10.29 17.69
CA LEU A 36 6.94 -8.88 17.80
C LEU A 36 5.48 -8.68 18.21
N SER A 37 4.54 -9.47 17.68
CA SER A 37 3.12 -9.37 18.04
C SER A 37 2.84 -9.65 19.52
N ALA A 38 3.75 -10.36 20.22
CA ALA A 38 3.67 -10.58 21.66
C ALA A 38 4.10 -9.34 22.48
N ARG A 39 4.75 -8.34 21.86
CA ARG A 39 5.35 -7.19 22.55
C ARG A 39 4.76 -5.85 22.11
N MET A 40 4.36 -5.74 20.83
CA MET A 40 3.91 -4.49 20.24
C MET A 40 2.92 -4.73 19.10
N PRO A 41 2.18 -3.71 18.64
CA PRO A 41 1.41 -3.78 17.40
C PRO A 41 2.30 -4.10 16.20
N VAL A 42 1.87 -5.09 15.40
CA VAL A 42 2.43 -5.43 14.11
C VAL A 42 1.37 -5.17 13.05
N VAL A 43 1.69 -4.37 12.04
CA VAL A 43 0.78 -3.99 10.95
C VAL A 43 1.44 -4.36 9.63
N ALA A 44 0.68 -4.97 8.72
CA ALA A 44 1.08 -5.15 7.34
C ALA A 44 0.46 -4.03 6.48
N TYR A 45 1.29 -3.34 5.69
CA TYR A 45 0.86 -2.28 4.78
C TYR A 45 1.41 -2.52 3.38
N THR A 46 0.56 -3.03 2.49
CA THR A 46 0.90 -3.32 1.10
C THR A 46 0.35 -2.27 0.14
N ASN A 47 1.03 -2.02 -0.98
CA ASN A 47 0.49 -1.26 -2.12
C ASN A 47 -0.45 -2.10 -3.01
N GLY A 48 -0.62 -3.38 -2.73
CA GLY A 48 -1.54 -4.26 -3.44
C GLY A 48 -2.99 -3.81 -3.29
N THR A 49 -3.66 -3.58 -4.42
CA THR A 49 -5.09 -3.18 -4.47
C THR A 49 -5.91 -4.11 -5.35
N PHE A 50 -5.43 -5.34 -5.56
CA PHE A 50 -6.18 -6.40 -6.23
C PHE A 50 -7.35 -6.87 -5.38
N PHE A 51 -7.12 -7.02 -4.07
CA PHE A 51 -8.06 -7.54 -3.10
C PHE A 51 -8.27 -6.57 -1.93
N PRO A 52 -9.45 -6.61 -1.28
CA PRO A 52 -9.68 -5.87 -0.04
C PRO A 52 -8.84 -6.48 1.11
N PRO A 53 -8.56 -5.72 2.20
CA PRO A 53 -7.76 -6.20 3.33
C PRO A 53 -8.20 -7.54 3.90
N ALA A 54 -9.51 -7.78 3.97
CA ALA A 54 -10.09 -9.01 4.50
C ALA A 54 -9.63 -10.28 3.75
N HIS A 55 -9.31 -10.16 2.47
CA HIS A 55 -8.86 -11.28 1.64
C HIS A 55 -7.46 -11.78 2.00
N TYR A 56 -6.60 -10.89 2.51
CA TYR A 56 -5.22 -11.25 2.86
C TYR A 56 -5.11 -12.09 4.13
N TYR A 57 -6.05 -11.96 5.09
CA TYR A 57 -5.96 -12.66 6.37
C TYR A 57 -5.88 -14.18 6.26
N PRO A 58 -6.81 -14.88 5.55
CA PRO A 58 -6.71 -16.32 5.40
C PRO A 58 -5.46 -16.74 4.63
N LEU A 59 -5.10 -16.01 3.56
CA LEU A 59 -3.93 -16.35 2.73
C LEU A 59 -2.61 -16.24 3.50
N LEU A 60 -2.47 -15.20 4.33
CA LEU A 60 -1.28 -15.02 5.16
C LEU A 60 -1.27 -16.00 6.35
N ALA A 61 -2.44 -16.30 6.92
CA ALA A 61 -2.55 -17.30 7.99
C ALA A 61 -2.16 -18.71 7.50
N ASP A 62 -2.55 -19.09 6.28
CA ASP A 62 -2.14 -20.35 5.65
C ASP A 62 -0.61 -20.43 5.45
N ALA A 63 0.05 -19.29 5.29
CA ALA A 63 1.51 -19.17 5.27
C ALA A 63 2.15 -19.07 6.68
N GLY A 64 1.36 -19.18 7.76
CA GLY A 64 1.81 -19.08 9.16
C GLY A 64 1.91 -17.65 9.70
N LEU A 65 1.48 -16.65 8.95
CA LEU A 65 1.53 -15.22 9.32
C LEU A 65 0.19 -14.79 9.91
N HIS A 66 0.08 -14.74 11.23
CA HIS A 66 -1.14 -14.37 11.93
C HIS A 66 -1.10 -12.90 12.39
N LEU A 67 -1.88 -12.08 11.71
CA LEU A 67 -2.05 -10.65 12.03
C LEU A 67 -3.41 -10.41 12.72
N LYS A 68 -3.45 -9.42 13.61
CA LYS A 68 -4.70 -9.04 14.29
C LYS A 68 -5.70 -8.44 13.30
N PRO A 69 -7.02 -8.64 13.49
CA PRO A 69 -8.04 -7.93 12.70
C PRO A 69 -7.79 -6.42 12.69
N GLY A 70 -7.93 -5.78 11.53
CA GLY A 70 -7.63 -4.35 11.34
C GLY A 70 -6.14 -4.01 11.15
N HIS A 71 -5.23 -4.97 11.23
CA HIS A 71 -3.79 -4.75 11.09
C HIS A 71 -3.23 -5.13 9.69
N ILE A 72 -4.08 -5.40 8.71
CA ILE A 72 -3.69 -5.45 7.31
C ILE A 72 -4.33 -4.25 6.62
N LEU A 73 -3.51 -3.38 6.04
CA LEU A 73 -3.95 -2.17 5.37
C LEU A 73 -3.54 -2.16 3.90
N THR A 74 -4.41 -1.55 3.11
CA THR A 74 -4.16 -1.23 1.71
C THR A 74 -4.37 0.26 1.49
N PRO A 75 -3.84 0.88 0.41
CA PRO A 75 -4.10 2.28 0.10
C PRO A 75 -5.59 2.62 -0.01
N ALA A 76 -6.42 1.68 -0.46
CA ALA A 76 -7.86 1.88 -0.54
C ALA A 76 -8.53 1.95 0.85
N ALA A 77 -8.07 1.15 1.82
CA ALA A 77 -8.56 1.22 3.19
C ALA A 77 -8.16 2.53 3.89
N VAL A 78 -6.93 3.00 3.63
CA VAL A 78 -6.47 4.33 4.07
C VAL A 78 -7.31 5.43 3.42
N ALA A 79 -7.49 5.38 2.10
CA ALA A 79 -8.32 6.33 1.35
C ALA A 79 -9.73 6.41 1.92
N ALA A 80 -10.36 5.28 2.19
CA ALA A 80 -11.72 5.22 2.72
C ALA A 80 -11.86 6.04 4.01
N ARG A 81 -10.96 5.84 4.99
CA ARG A 81 -10.96 6.62 6.25
C ARG A 81 -10.73 8.11 6.02
N GLN A 82 -9.75 8.45 5.20
CA GLN A 82 -9.41 9.85 4.91
C GLN A 82 -10.52 10.58 4.16
N LEU A 83 -11.20 9.92 3.22
CA LEU A 83 -12.27 10.52 2.42
C LEU A 83 -13.57 10.64 3.21
N VAL A 84 -13.88 9.69 4.10
CA VAL A 84 -14.98 9.83 5.08
C VAL A 84 -14.74 11.03 6.01
N ALA A 85 -13.50 11.20 6.50
CA ALA A 85 -13.15 12.35 7.36
C ALA A 85 -13.29 13.70 6.62
N LYS A 86 -13.13 13.71 5.29
CA LYS A 86 -13.41 14.89 4.43
C LYS A 86 -14.91 15.11 4.15
N GLY A 87 -15.78 14.20 4.58
CA GLY A 87 -17.22 14.27 4.37
C GLY A 87 -17.71 13.78 3.02
N TYR A 88 -16.86 13.11 2.24
CA TYR A 88 -17.22 12.57 0.93
C TYR A 88 -18.24 11.42 1.08
N LYS A 89 -19.23 11.39 0.18
CA LYS A 89 -20.35 10.45 0.22
C LYS A 89 -20.42 9.54 -0.99
N ARG A 90 -20.02 10.03 -2.18
CA ARG A 90 -20.12 9.29 -3.43
C ARG A 90 -18.93 9.54 -4.33
N LEU A 91 -18.24 8.47 -4.73
CA LEU A 91 -17.03 8.55 -5.56
C LEU A 91 -17.23 7.84 -6.89
N LEU A 92 -16.75 8.43 -7.98
CA LEU A 92 -16.55 7.73 -9.25
C LEU A 92 -15.26 6.91 -9.16
N VAL A 93 -15.36 5.57 -9.21
CA VAL A 93 -14.24 4.68 -8.94
C VAL A 93 -13.86 3.87 -10.18
N LEU A 94 -12.66 4.14 -10.71
CA LEU A 94 -11.97 3.30 -11.67
C LEU A 94 -11.10 2.31 -10.88
N GLY A 95 -11.66 1.20 -10.48
CA GLY A 95 -10.99 0.20 -9.64
C GLY A 95 -11.82 -1.07 -9.49
N ALA A 96 -11.18 -2.17 -9.10
CA ALA A 96 -11.85 -3.43 -8.77
C ALA A 96 -12.20 -3.50 -7.27
N ASP A 97 -12.59 -4.68 -6.79
CA ASP A 97 -13.05 -4.90 -5.41
C ASP A 97 -12.02 -4.51 -4.35
N GLY A 98 -10.71 -4.66 -4.63
CA GLY A 98 -9.67 -4.17 -3.72
C GLY A 98 -9.74 -2.68 -3.43
N THR A 99 -10.36 -1.90 -4.32
CA THR A 99 -10.62 -0.46 -4.12
C THR A 99 -12.05 -0.20 -3.68
N ARG A 100 -13.02 -0.86 -4.31
CA ARG A 100 -14.46 -0.60 -4.09
C ARG A 100 -14.96 -1.06 -2.73
N VAL A 101 -14.52 -2.25 -2.28
CA VAL A 101 -15.00 -2.84 -1.01
C VAL A 101 -14.61 -1.97 0.19
N PRO A 102 -13.34 -1.55 0.38
CA PRO A 102 -13.00 -0.67 1.51
C PRO A 102 -13.79 0.64 1.54
N LEU A 103 -14.10 1.21 0.38
CA LEU A 103 -14.91 2.44 0.30
C LEU A 103 -16.36 2.19 0.73
N ARG A 104 -16.98 1.11 0.24
CA ARG A 104 -18.34 0.71 0.62
C ARG A 104 -18.45 0.38 2.11
N ASP A 105 -17.49 -0.37 2.64
CA ASP A 105 -17.44 -0.75 4.06
C ASP A 105 -17.34 0.49 4.98
N ALA A 106 -16.73 1.57 4.47
CA ALA A 106 -16.66 2.85 5.17
C ALA A 106 -17.90 3.75 4.97
N GLY A 107 -18.91 3.28 4.23
CA GLY A 107 -20.16 4.01 3.99
C GLY A 107 -20.11 4.99 2.81
N ILE A 108 -19.08 4.91 1.95
CA ILE A 108 -19.00 5.70 0.72
C ILE A 108 -19.72 4.94 -0.40
N GLU A 109 -20.64 5.61 -1.07
CA GLU A 109 -21.27 5.10 -2.27
C GLU A 109 -20.27 5.05 -3.42
N VAL A 110 -20.14 3.88 -4.04
CA VAL A 110 -19.20 3.64 -5.15
C VAL A 110 -19.97 3.64 -6.47
N ALA A 111 -19.80 4.70 -7.24
CA ALA A 111 -20.22 4.78 -8.63
C ALA A 111 -19.12 4.22 -9.54
N ILE A 112 -19.50 3.64 -10.65
CA ILE A 112 -18.59 3.11 -11.67
C ILE A 112 -18.71 3.92 -12.98
N PRO A 113 -17.74 3.82 -13.91
CA PRO A 113 -17.89 4.45 -15.22
C PRO A 113 -19.20 4.05 -15.90
N GLY A 114 -19.97 5.07 -16.33
CA GLY A 114 -21.32 4.92 -16.87
C GLY A 114 -22.45 5.34 -15.92
N ASP A 115 -22.19 5.39 -14.61
CA ASP A 115 -23.17 5.90 -13.65
C ASP A 115 -23.26 7.43 -13.73
N GLU A 116 -24.47 7.97 -13.55
CA GLU A 116 -24.67 9.43 -13.53
C GLU A 116 -24.26 10.06 -12.19
N GLY A 117 -23.74 11.31 -12.26
CA GLY A 117 -23.36 12.09 -11.07
C GLY A 117 -24.55 12.60 -10.24
N PRO A 118 -24.31 13.42 -9.21
CA PRO A 118 -23.03 14.03 -8.85
C PRO A 118 -22.08 13.08 -8.12
N PHE A 119 -20.77 13.38 -8.23
CA PHE A 119 -19.71 12.71 -7.49
C PHE A 119 -18.94 13.74 -6.67
N ASP A 120 -18.33 13.31 -5.57
CA ASP A 120 -17.47 14.18 -4.74
C ASP A 120 -15.99 14.16 -5.21
N ALA A 121 -15.57 13.06 -5.84
CA ALA A 121 -14.22 12.87 -6.34
C ALA A 121 -14.13 11.71 -7.33
N VAL A 122 -13.01 11.64 -8.05
CA VAL A 122 -12.59 10.46 -8.83
C VAL A 122 -11.53 9.69 -8.06
N MET A 123 -11.71 8.36 -7.93
CA MET A 123 -10.76 7.46 -7.26
C MET A 123 -10.26 6.39 -8.21
N ILE A 124 -8.94 6.24 -8.32
CA ILE A 124 -8.29 5.25 -9.16
C ILE A 124 -7.65 4.16 -8.29
N GLY A 125 -7.96 2.92 -8.64
CA GLY A 125 -7.31 1.73 -8.11
C GLY A 125 -6.92 0.78 -9.23
N TRP A 126 -6.50 -0.42 -8.87
CA TRP A 126 -6.26 -1.46 -9.85
C TRP A 126 -7.57 -1.90 -10.51
N MET A 127 -7.56 -1.97 -11.83
CA MET A 127 -8.70 -2.36 -12.65
C MET A 127 -8.18 -3.14 -13.87
N LYS A 128 -8.64 -4.38 -14.04
CA LYS A 128 -8.15 -5.24 -15.14
C LYS A 128 -8.65 -4.76 -16.51
N ASP A 129 -9.95 -4.54 -16.56
CA ASP A 129 -10.63 -4.20 -17.82
C ASP A 129 -11.11 -2.75 -17.75
N PHE A 130 -10.45 -1.87 -18.48
CA PHE A 130 -10.83 -0.46 -18.65
C PHE A 130 -10.64 -0.05 -20.11
N GLY A 131 -11.38 0.95 -20.55
CA GLY A 131 -11.33 1.41 -21.91
C GLY A 131 -11.46 2.93 -22.04
N ALA A 132 -11.48 3.42 -23.29
CA ALA A 132 -11.56 4.84 -23.57
C ALA A 132 -12.80 5.52 -22.97
N LYS A 133 -13.94 4.82 -22.91
CA LYS A 133 -15.18 5.37 -22.31
C LYS A 133 -15.04 5.58 -20.81
N ASP A 134 -14.30 4.72 -20.10
CA ASP A 134 -14.08 4.86 -18.65
C ASP A 134 -13.18 6.07 -18.37
N LEU A 135 -12.12 6.24 -19.18
CA LEU A 135 -11.24 7.41 -19.10
C LEU A 135 -11.98 8.69 -19.46
N GLU A 136 -12.80 8.69 -20.51
CA GLU A 136 -13.63 9.82 -20.92
C GLU A 136 -14.56 10.28 -19.78
N HIS A 137 -15.26 9.32 -19.16
CA HIS A 137 -16.18 9.64 -18.06
C HIS A 137 -15.45 10.25 -16.86
N ALA A 138 -14.30 9.66 -16.47
CA ALA A 138 -13.48 10.21 -15.40
C ALA A 138 -12.94 11.61 -15.75
N ALA A 139 -12.49 11.81 -17.00
CA ALA A 139 -11.99 13.11 -17.47
C ALA A 139 -13.08 14.19 -17.42
N GLN A 140 -14.33 13.88 -17.84
CA GLN A 140 -15.46 14.82 -17.75
C GLN A 140 -15.70 15.26 -16.30
N ALA A 141 -15.67 14.31 -15.34
CA ALA A 141 -15.80 14.62 -13.93
C ALA A 141 -14.65 15.54 -13.42
N LEU A 142 -13.41 15.28 -13.85
CA LEU A 142 -12.23 16.08 -13.48
C LEU A 142 -12.26 17.48 -14.12
N TRP A 143 -12.68 17.62 -15.37
CA TRP A 143 -12.89 18.91 -16.02
C TRP A 143 -14.02 19.71 -15.36
N GLY A 144 -15.00 19.01 -14.72
CA GLY A 144 -16.01 19.61 -13.84
C GLY A 144 -15.46 20.13 -12.51
N GLY A 145 -14.15 19.99 -12.24
CA GLY A 145 -13.47 20.50 -11.05
C GLY A 145 -13.35 19.51 -9.89
N LEU A 146 -13.65 18.22 -10.10
CA LEU A 146 -13.51 17.22 -9.04
C LEU A 146 -12.03 16.88 -8.78
N PRO A 147 -11.66 16.59 -7.52
CA PRO A 147 -10.32 16.12 -7.19
C PRO A 147 -10.10 14.66 -7.65
N LEU A 148 -8.85 14.34 -7.95
CA LEU A 148 -8.38 13.03 -8.35
C LEU A 148 -7.59 12.38 -7.22
N TYR A 149 -7.94 11.14 -6.89
CA TYR A 149 -7.24 10.29 -5.94
C TYR A 149 -6.77 9.00 -6.60
N ALA A 150 -5.65 8.45 -6.11
CA ALA A 150 -5.13 7.18 -6.59
C ALA A 150 -4.61 6.29 -5.44
N THR A 151 -4.81 5.00 -5.54
CA THR A 151 -4.23 4.03 -4.60
C THR A 151 -2.72 3.95 -4.76
N SER A 152 -2.23 4.01 -6.00
CA SER A 152 -0.81 4.01 -6.36
C SER A 152 -0.61 4.64 -7.72
N VAL A 153 0.52 5.29 -7.91
CA VAL A 153 1.00 5.80 -9.21
C VAL A 153 2.29 5.12 -9.66
N ALA A 154 2.65 4.00 -9.03
CA ALA A 154 3.82 3.22 -9.42
C ALA A 154 3.69 2.78 -10.90
N PRO A 155 4.71 3.03 -11.74
CA PRO A 155 4.65 2.71 -13.17
C PRO A 155 4.68 1.20 -13.43
N HIS A 156 5.26 0.45 -12.52
CA HIS A 156 5.38 -1.01 -12.59
C HIS A 156 5.55 -1.59 -11.19
N PHE A 157 5.41 -2.89 -11.07
CA PHE A 157 5.74 -3.68 -9.89
C PHE A 157 6.46 -4.99 -10.29
N ALA A 158 7.13 -5.62 -9.34
CA ALA A 158 7.86 -6.87 -9.58
C ALA A 158 6.88 -8.01 -9.90
N GLY A 159 7.20 -8.78 -10.92
CA GLY A 159 6.50 -9.98 -11.29
C GLY A 159 7.47 -11.15 -11.45
N ALA A 160 6.99 -12.39 -11.34
CA ALA A 160 7.81 -13.60 -11.46
C ALA A 160 8.60 -13.71 -12.79
N LYS A 161 8.12 -13.07 -13.85
CA LYS A 161 8.73 -13.07 -15.18
C LYS A 161 9.24 -11.68 -15.62
N GLY A 162 9.50 -10.78 -14.67
CA GLY A 162 9.92 -9.40 -14.92
C GLY A 162 8.90 -8.36 -14.46
N ARG A 163 9.02 -7.12 -14.96
CA ARG A 163 8.15 -6.01 -14.60
C ARG A 163 6.73 -6.20 -15.12
N LEU A 164 5.76 -5.89 -14.28
CA LEU A 164 4.35 -5.80 -14.65
C LEU A 164 3.89 -4.35 -14.60
N LEU A 165 3.01 -3.96 -15.53
CA LEU A 165 2.47 -2.61 -15.59
C LEU A 165 1.69 -2.27 -14.33
N GLY A 166 1.98 -1.12 -13.74
CA GLY A 166 1.19 -0.51 -12.68
C GLY A 166 -0.09 0.11 -13.26
N ILE A 167 -1.15 -0.67 -13.34
CA ILE A 167 -2.41 -0.27 -14.01
C ILE A 167 -2.99 1.01 -13.42
N SER A 168 -3.06 1.13 -12.09
CA SER A 168 -3.54 2.36 -11.44
C SER A 168 -2.67 3.57 -11.78
N GLY A 169 -1.34 3.39 -11.86
CA GLY A 169 -0.41 4.43 -12.29
C GLY A 169 -0.61 4.83 -13.76
N ALA A 170 -0.84 3.85 -14.64
CA ALA A 170 -1.11 4.13 -16.06
C ALA A 170 -2.42 4.90 -16.26
N ILE A 171 -3.50 4.52 -15.56
CA ILE A 171 -4.79 5.23 -15.61
C ILE A 171 -4.62 6.66 -15.05
N ALA A 172 -3.94 6.81 -13.90
CA ALA A 172 -3.70 8.10 -13.28
C ALA A 172 -2.90 9.02 -14.21
N ALA A 173 -1.84 8.51 -14.86
CA ALA A 173 -1.02 9.28 -15.79
C ALA A 173 -1.82 9.73 -17.03
N ALA A 174 -2.67 8.85 -17.58
CA ALA A 174 -3.55 9.20 -18.70
C ALA A 174 -4.51 10.33 -18.34
N LEU A 175 -5.17 10.25 -17.18
CA LEU A 175 -6.09 11.28 -16.70
C LEU A 175 -5.36 12.58 -16.35
N GLN A 176 -4.21 12.51 -15.68
CA GLN A 176 -3.40 13.69 -15.38
C GLN A 176 -2.95 14.41 -16.64
N ASN A 177 -2.51 13.67 -17.67
CA ASN A 177 -2.13 14.26 -18.95
C ASN A 177 -3.32 14.94 -19.65
N ALA A 178 -4.50 14.31 -19.64
CA ALA A 178 -5.69 14.85 -20.31
C ALA A 178 -6.30 16.03 -19.58
N THR A 179 -6.27 16.06 -18.25
CA THR A 179 -7.04 17.01 -17.44
C THR A 179 -6.17 18.02 -16.67
N CYS A 180 -4.86 17.82 -16.62
CA CYS A 180 -3.91 18.56 -15.78
C CYS A 180 -4.20 18.46 -14.26
N VAL A 181 -5.04 17.53 -13.83
CA VAL A 181 -5.32 17.29 -12.42
C VAL A 181 -4.34 16.27 -11.85
N THR A 182 -3.53 16.69 -10.88
CA THR A 182 -2.54 15.82 -10.21
C THR A 182 -3.24 14.96 -9.16
N PRO A 183 -3.05 13.63 -9.17
CA PRO A 183 -3.68 12.77 -8.18
C PRO A 183 -3.06 12.93 -6.79
N THR A 184 -3.89 12.94 -5.73
CA THR A 184 -3.43 12.65 -4.37
C THR A 184 -3.31 11.15 -4.20
N VAL A 185 -2.12 10.67 -3.80
CA VAL A 185 -1.80 9.24 -3.71
C VAL A 185 -1.86 8.78 -2.27
N PHE A 186 -2.50 7.64 -2.02
CA PHE A 186 -2.60 7.05 -0.67
C PHE A 186 -1.57 5.96 -0.39
N GLY A 187 -1.03 5.33 -1.42
CA GLY A 187 -0.02 4.28 -1.28
C GLY A 187 1.39 4.79 -1.08
N LYS A 188 2.28 3.89 -0.66
CA LYS A 188 3.73 4.15 -0.58
C LYS A 188 4.26 4.67 -1.93
N PRO A 189 5.15 5.63 -1.98
CA PRO A 189 5.97 6.18 -0.88
C PRO A 189 5.33 7.37 -0.15
N GLU A 190 4.03 7.65 -0.36
CA GLU A 190 3.39 8.74 0.36
C GLU A 190 3.17 8.38 1.83
N VAL A 191 3.37 9.38 2.71
CA VAL A 191 3.34 9.19 4.17
C VAL A 191 1.93 9.00 4.73
N ILE A 192 0.89 9.30 3.96
CA ILE A 192 -0.51 9.30 4.40
C ILE A 192 -0.89 7.97 5.06
N GLY A 193 -0.47 6.83 4.46
CA GLY A 193 -0.75 5.51 5.02
C GLY A 193 -0.06 5.28 6.37
N LEU A 194 1.20 5.71 6.52
CA LEU A 194 1.91 5.57 7.78
C LEU A 194 1.35 6.50 8.88
N LEU A 195 0.96 7.72 8.50
CA LEU A 195 0.30 8.65 9.42
C LEU A 195 -1.08 8.15 9.86
N ASP A 196 -1.81 7.49 8.98
CA ASP A 196 -3.08 6.85 9.30
C ASP A 196 -2.90 5.67 10.28
N ILE A 197 -1.85 4.86 10.09
CA ILE A 197 -1.44 3.81 11.04
C ILE A 197 -1.04 4.43 12.38
N ALA A 198 -0.29 5.53 12.37
CA ALA A 198 0.13 6.25 13.57
C ALA A 198 -1.08 6.73 14.39
N ALA A 199 -2.07 7.31 13.73
CA ALA A 199 -3.32 7.73 14.37
C ALA A 199 -4.12 6.51 14.91
N MET A 200 -4.23 5.43 14.14
CA MET A 200 -4.93 4.21 14.54
C MET A 200 -4.31 3.56 15.79
N LEU A 201 -2.99 3.56 15.89
CA LEU A 201 -2.27 2.95 17.02
C LEU A 201 -2.04 3.92 18.18
N ASN A 202 -2.24 5.21 17.98
CA ASN A 202 -1.83 6.29 18.90
C ASN A 202 -0.32 6.19 19.24
N ILE A 203 0.49 5.95 18.21
CA ILE A 203 1.95 5.87 18.27
C ILE A 203 2.51 6.77 17.18
N PRO A 204 3.42 7.72 17.48
CA PRO A 204 3.98 8.59 16.45
C PRO A 204 4.98 7.84 15.56
N PRO A 205 5.19 8.26 14.30
CA PRO A 205 6.06 7.56 13.34
C PRO A 205 7.50 7.37 13.83
N GLU A 206 8.06 8.28 14.60
CA GLU A 206 9.41 8.20 15.19
C GLU A 206 9.60 7.04 16.18
N ASP A 207 8.49 6.51 16.72
CA ASP A 207 8.47 5.31 17.55
C ASP A 207 8.12 4.04 16.77
N MET A 208 8.11 4.11 15.44
CA MET A 208 7.82 2.98 14.56
C MET A 208 9.05 2.51 13.80
N VAL A 209 9.09 1.22 13.50
CA VAL A 209 9.98 0.66 12.49
C VAL A 209 9.15 0.28 11.26
N VAL A 210 9.60 0.67 10.09
CA VAL A 210 9.05 0.26 8.79
C VAL A 210 10.05 -0.68 8.13
N ILE A 211 9.59 -1.85 7.73
CA ILE A 211 10.39 -2.89 7.11
C ILE A 211 9.85 -3.15 5.70
N GLY A 212 10.73 -3.11 4.70
CA GLY A 212 10.35 -3.32 3.32
C GLY A 212 11.53 -3.69 2.42
N ASP A 213 11.21 -4.10 1.20
CA ASP A 213 12.16 -4.59 0.20
C ASP A 213 12.47 -3.57 -0.91
N ASP A 214 11.81 -2.41 -0.90
CA ASP A 214 11.98 -1.38 -1.92
C ASP A 214 12.41 -0.01 -1.33
N PRO A 215 13.63 0.48 -1.65
CA PRO A 215 14.09 1.80 -1.23
C PRO A 215 13.18 2.95 -1.66
N ALA A 216 12.54 2.84 -2.84
CA ALA A 216 11.70 3.88 -3.38
C ALA A 216 10.27 3.91 -2.81
N LEU A 217 9.86 2.88 -2.10
CA LEU A 217 8.52 2.75 -1.51
C LEU A 217 8.57 2.84 0.03
N GLU A 218 8.89 1.73 0.71
CA GLU A 218 8.82 1.62 2.17
C GLU A 218 9.85 2.50 2.85
N ILE A 219 11.10 2.47 2.35
CA ILE A 219 12.18 3.24 2.95
C ILE A 219 11.94 4.74 2.75
N ALA A 220 11.54 5.13 1.54
CA ALA A 220 11.19 6.52 1.25
C ALA A 220 10.04 7.02 2.16
N MET A 221 8.97 6.23 2.32
CA MET A 221 7.86 6.55 3.22
C MET A 221 8.33 6.70 4.68
N ALA A 222 9.09 5.72 5.17
CA ALA A 222 9.62 5.72 6.54
C ALA A 222 10.48 6.95 6.81
N ARG A 223 11.45 7.23 5.92
CA ARG A 223 12.36 8.37 6.03
C ARG A 223 11.62 9.70 6.01
N LYS A 224 10.66 9.87 5.10
CA LYS A 224 9.82 11.08 5.03
C LYS A 224 9.01 11.31 6.29
N ALA A 225 8.55 10.23 6.94
CA ALA A 225 7.73 10.32 8.15
C ALA A 225 8.55 10.35 9.46
N GLY A 226 9.88 10.19 9.41
CA GLY A 226 10.74 10.13 10.58
C GLY A 226 10.76 8.77 11.30
N ALA A 227 10.20 7.72 10.68
CA ALA A 227 10.24 6.35 11.21
C ALA A 227 11.60 5.68 10.97
N PHE A 228 11.92 4.66 11.79
CA PHE A 228 13.10 3.85 11.58
C PHE A 228 12.89 2.92 10.38
N ALA A 229 13.79 2.98 9.40
CA ALA A 229 13.67 2.25 8.14
C ALA A 229 14.62 1.06 8.07
N VAL A 230 14.09 -0.14 7.82
CA VAL A 230 14.85 -1.37 7.65
C VAL A 230 14.59 -1.94 6.25
N GLY A 231 15.64 -2.14 5.47
CA GLY A 231 15.59 -2.82 4.19
C GLY A 231 15.80 -4.32 4.34
N VAL A 232 15.08 -5.14 3.57
CA VAL A 232 15.35 -6.57 3.40
C VAL A 232 15.58 -6.90 1.94
N THR A 233 16.53 -7.81 1.65
CA THR A 233 16.92 -8.12 0.26
C THR A 233 16.20 -9.37 -0.29
N THR A 234 15.03 -9.67 0.27
CA THR A 234 14.21 -10.82 -0.12
C THR A 234 13.27 -10.56 -1.30
N GLY A 235 13.18 -9.30 -1.74
CA GLY A 235 12.22 -8.90 -2.79
C GLY A 235 12.85 -8.09 -3.92
N THR A 236 12.45 -6.82 -4.07
CA THR A 236 12.73 -5.97 -5.25
C THR A 236 14.18 -5.52 -5.34
N ALA A 237 14.77 -5.04 -4.23
CA ALA A 237 16.11 -4.49 -4.23
C ALA A 237 17.15 -5.48 -3.70
N SER A 238 18.31 -5.50 -4.35
CA SER A 238 19.50 -6.22 -3.88
C SER A 238 20.23 -5.43 -2.78
N ALA A 239 21.18 -6.08 -2.09
CA ALA A 239 22.05 -5.41 -1.12
C ALA A 239 22.80 -4.21 -1.74
N GLU A 240 23.26 -4.34 -2.98
CA GLU A 240 23.90 -3.25 -3.73
C GLU A 240 22.90 -2.12 -4.04
N GLY A 241 21.66 -2.45 -4.39
CA GLY A 241 20.58 -1.48 -4.60
C GLY A 241 20.30 -0.64 -3.36
N PHE A 242 20.25 -1.25 -2.17
CA PHE A 242 20.14 -0.53 -0.91
C PHE A 242 21.38 0.30 -0.59
N ALA A 243 22.58 -0.23 -0.79
CA ALA A 243 23.84 0.46 -0.50
C ALA A 243 24.05 1.69 -1.41
N SER A 244 23.62 1.61 -2.67
CA SER A 244 23.73 2.71 -3.65
C SER A 244 22.56 3.69 -3.61
N ALA A 245 21.54 3.44 -2.79
CA ALA A 245 20.38 4.34 -2.69
C ALA A 245 20.79 5.75 -2.24
N PRO A 246 20.26 6.82 -2.86
CA PRO A 246 20.50 8.19 -2.41
C PRO A 246 19.99 8.41 -1.00
N GLU A 247 20.53 9.42 -0.28
CA GLU A 247 20.26 9.63 1.15
C GLU A 247 18.77 9.61 1.54
N PRO A 248 17.82 10.22 0.82
CA PRO A 248 16.42 10.17 1.20
C PRO A 248 15.78 8.77 1.11
N LEU A 249 16.42 7.84 0.39
CA LEU A 249 15.95 6.46 0.16
C LEU A 249 16.84 5.43 0.88
N ARG A 250 17.78 5.89 1.71
CA ARG A 250 18.71 5.01 2.41
C ARG A 250 18.09 4.43 3.66
N ALA A 251 18.04 3.10 3.76
CA ALA A 251 17.63 2.43 4.99
C ALA A 251 18.63 2.70 6.13
N HIS A 252 18.15 2.74 7.37
CA HIS A 252 19.02 2.82 8.54
C HIS A 252 19.83 1.53 8.73
N VAL A 253 19.19 0.39 8.40
CA VAL A 253 19.81 -0.95 8.39
C VAL A 253 19.28 -1.73 7.20
N THR A 254 20.13 -2.54 6.59
CA THR A 254 19.75 -3.51 5.55
C THR A 254 20.11 -4.91 6.03
N LEU A 255 19.16 -5.83 5.93
CA LEU A 255 19.30 -7.23 6.33
C LEU A 255 19.05 -8.14 5.11
N PRO A 256 19.65 -9.34 5.08
CA PRO A 256 19.38 -10.30 4.01
C PRO A 256 17.93 -10.79 4.03
N ASP A 257 17.36 -10.94 5.22
CA ASP A 257 15.98 -11.40 5.47
C ASP A 257 15.54 -11.00 6.89
N LEU A 258 14.36 -11.47 7.32
CA LEU A 258 13.79 -11.16 8.63
C LEU A 258 14.36 -12.00 9.78
N ALA A 259 15.12 -13.08 9.51
CA ALA A 259 15.69 -13.92 10.58
C ALA A 259 16.64 -13.12 11.48
N GLY A 260 17.37 -12.16 10.91
CA GLY A 260 18.27 -11.29 11.65
C GLY A 260 17.62 -10.14 12.42
N LEU A 261 16.33 -9.88 12.22
CA LEU A 261 15.68 -8.68 12.74
C LEU A 261 15.56 -8.69 14.28
N LEU A 262 15.22 -9.83 14.87
CA LEU A 262 15.02 -9.96 16.32
C LEU A 262 16.30 -9.78 17.13
N SER A 263 17.48 -10.03 16.54
CA SER A 263 18.78 -9.89 17.20
C SER A 263 19.27 -8.44 17.28
N GLN A 264 18.58 -7.47 16.64
CA GLN A 264 19.04 -6.09 16.56
C GLN A 264 18.85 -5.29 17.86
N GLY A 265 17.95 -5.72 18.76
CA GLY A 265 17.81 -5.11 20.09
C GLY A 265 17.20 -3.69 20.12
N TRP A 266 16.41 -3.31 19.12
CA TRP A 266 15.78 -1.97 19.03
C TRP A 266 14.49 -1.82 19.85
N TRP A 267 13.91 -2.89 20.38
CA TRP A 267 12.62 -2.99 21.12
C TRP A 267 12.76 -3.41 22.57
#